data_07e37a60892ae55d8c521612f7d617e1
#
_entry.id   07e37a60892ae55d8c521612f7d617e1
#
_cell.length_a   1.000
_cell.length_b   1.000
_cell.length_c   1.000
_cell.angle_alpha   90.00
_cell.angle_beta   90.00
_cell.angle_gamma   90.00
#
_symmetry.space_group_name_H-M   'P 1'
#
loop_
_entity.id
_entity.type
_entity.pdbx_description
1 polymer ?
#
loop_
_entity_poly.entity_id
_entity_poly.type
_entity_poly.pdbx_seq_one_letter_code
_entity_poly.pdbx_strand_id
1 'polypeptide(L)'
;MCIRDRSYTIFDDKKEIISKGTQTVALKAIPDSYALHNNFPNPFNPVTNIFYDLPESGYVRMVIYDLLGREVTTLINETMESGYYATRWNGRNQYGQPVGAGIYFYHLHTDAYSKAQKMLLVK
;
A
#
# COMPACT_ATOMS: atom_id res chain seq x y z
N MET A 1 17.08 -12.64 11.93
CA MET A 1 17.76 -11.70 12.14
C MET A 1 17.37 -10.77 12.33
N CYS A 2 17.61 -12.09 12.09
CA CYS A 2 18.21 -11.15 12.27
C CYS A 2 17.71 -10.65 12.28
N ILE A 3 17.39 -11.68 12.41
CA ILE A 3 17.85 -11.00 12.68
C ILE A 3 17.77 -10.79 12.92
N ARG A 4 17.80 -11.43 12.61
CA ARG A 4 18.44 -10.95 12.77
C ARG A 4 18.50 -10.75 13.17
N ASP A 5 17.84 -12.00 13.10
CA ASP A 5 18.44 -11.35 13.57
C ASP A 5 18.59 -11.11 13.57
N ARG A 6 18.61 -11.67 13.42
CA ARG A 6 19.31 -11.05 13.52
C ARG A 6 19.69 -10.58 13.72
N SER A 7 19.30 -11.73 13.67
CA SER A 7 20.13 -10.95 13.95
C SER A 7 20.19 -10.37 13.85
N TYR A 8 20.50 -10.29 13.59
CA TYR A 8 21.13 -9.31 13.47
C TYR A 8 21.60 -8.67 13.47
N THR A 9 21.33 -9.90 13.43
CA THR A 9 22.20 -9.03 13.67
C THR A 9 22.40 -8.20 13.61
N ILE A 10 22.47 -8.65 13.41
CA ILE A 10 23.01 -7.69 13.62
C ILE A 10 23.45 -7.06 13.61
N PHE A 11 23.71 -7.01 13.31
CA PHE A 11 24.47 -6.07 13.36
C PHE A 11 25.11 -5.45 13.57
N ASP A 12 25.24 -6.52 13.62
CA ASP A 12 25.97 -5.74 14.15
C ASP A 12 26.61 -5.30 14.22
N ASP A 13 26.68 -6.05 14.08
CA ASP A 13 27.38 -5.45 14.50
C ASP A 13 27.77 -4.77 14.72
N LYS A 14 27.75 -5.47 14.60
CA LYS A 14 28.10 -4.80 15.06
C LYS A 14 27.91 -4.04 15.50
N LYS A 15 27.77 -4.56 15.45
CA LYS A 15 27.58 -3.85 15.99
C LYS A 15 27.25 -3.24 16.40
N GLU A 16 27.03 -3.75 16.31
CA GLU A 16 26.91 -3.12 16.86
C GLU A 16 26.45 -2.54 17.27
N ILE A 17 26.47 -3.04 17.41
CA ILE A 17 26.25 -2.41 18.02
C ILE A 17 26.00 -1.85 18.50
N ILE A 18 25.93 -2.11 18.66
CA ILE A 18 25.89 -1.50 19.35
C ILE A 18 25.67 -1.08 20.03
N SER A 19 25.60 -1.63 20.19
CA SER A 19 25.45 -1.19 20.86
C SER A 19 25.24 -0.73 21.43
N LYS A 20 25.24 -1.09 21.68
CA LYS A 20 24.90 -0.63 22.11
C LYS A 20 24.34 -0.16 22.37
N GLY A 21 24.31 -0.58 22.42
CA GLY A 21 23.69 -0.28 22.40
C GLY A 21 22.90 0.03 22.42
N THR A 22 22.89 -0.10 22.52
CA THR A 22 22.14 0.07 22.06
C THR A 22 21.45 0.49 21.83
N GLN A 23 21.58 0.42 21.78
CA GLN A 23 20.77 0.83 21.15
C GLN A 23 19.87 0.61 20.72
N THR A 24 19.50 0.42 21.24
CA THR A 24 18.79 -0.06 20.14
C THR A 24 17.98 0.91 19.37
N VAL A 25 18.23 1.05 18.16
CA VAL A 25 17.46 1.89 17.29
C VAL A 25 16.44 1.02 16.60
N ALA A 26 15.17 1.34 16.76
CA ALA A 26 14.15 0.71 15.95
C ALA A 26 14.25 1.28 14.56
N LEU A 27 14.66 0.47 13.61
CA LEU A 27 14.74 0.88 12.22
C LEU A 27 13.39 0.66 11.57
N LYS A 28 12.87 1.73 11.01
CA LYS A 28 11.66 1.66 10.22
C LYS A 28 12.00 1.05 8.88
N ALA A 29 11.32 -0.03 8.51
CA ALA A 29 11.52 -0.62 7.20
C ALA A 29 11.03 0.33 6.12
N ILE A 30 11.82 0.50 5.07
CA ILE A 30 11.48 1.33 3.92
C ILE A 30 11.53 0.44 2.68
N PRO A 31 10.48 0.47 1.84
CA PRO A 31 10.49 -0.31 0.60
C PRO A 31 11.62 0.09 -0.33
N ASP A 32 12.18 -0.87 -1.04
CA ASP A 32 13.22 -0.62 -2.03
C ASP A 32 12.66 -0.06 -3.33
N SER A 33 11.40 -0.33 -3.61
CA SER A 33 10.78 0.09 -4.86
C SER A 33 9.29 0.32 -4.66
N TYR A 34 8.69 1.01 -5.62
CA TYR A 34 7.24 1.14 -5.66
C TYR A 34 6.61 -0.23 -5.95
N ALA A 35 5.48 -0.50 -5.35
CA ALA A 35 4.71 -1.70 -5.63
C ALA A 35 3.23 -1.45 -5.36
N LEU A 36 2.38 -2.03 -6.19
CA LEU A 36 0.95 -2.08 -5.97
C LEU A 36 0.58 -3.55 -5.92
N HIS A 37 0.16 -4.01 -4.75
CA HIS A 37 -0.10 -5.42 -4.52
C HIS A 37 -1.54 -5.77 -4.83
N ASN A 38 -1.82 -7.07 -4.87
CA ASN A 38 -3.18 -7.56 -5.03
C ASN A 38 -3.99 -7.17 -3.81
N ASN A 39 -5.23 -6.77 -4.06
CA ASN A 39 -6.14 -6.46 -2.96
C ASN A 39 -6.57 -7.75 -2.25
N PHE A 40 -6.94 -7.62 -1.00
CA PHE A 40 -7.39 -8.77 -0.22
C PHE A 40 -8.54 -8.35 0.70
N PRO A 41 -9.62 -9.10 0.73
CA PRO A 41 -9.93 -10.27 -0.10
C PRO A 41 -10.24 -9.89 -1.55
N ASN A 42 -10.08 -10.84 -2.47
CA ASN A 42 -10.44 -10.69 -3.87
C ASN A 42 -10.83 -12.06 -4.41
N PRO A 43 -12.11 -12.33 -4.77
CA PRO A 43 -13.23 -11.38 -4.76
C PRO A 43 -13.58 -10.88 -3.36
N PHE A 44 -14.25 -9.74 -3.29
CA PHE A 44 -14.59 -9.12 -2.01
C PHE A 44 -16.06 -8.71 -1.94
N ASN A 45 -16.59 -8.56 -0.71
CA ASN A 45 -18.00 -8.23 -0.49
C ASN A 45 -18.17 -7.56 0.88
N PRO A 46 -18.41 -6.28 0.94
CA PRO A 46 -18.12 -5.24 -0.06
C PRO A 46 -16.79 -4.54 0.19
N VAL A 47 -15.98 -5.02 1.15
CA VAL A 47 -14.78 -4.36 1.63
C VAL A 47 -13.54 -5.12 1.21
N THR A 48 -12.54 -4.39 0.74
CA THR A 48 -11.24 -4.95 0.43
C THR A 48 -10.14 -4.00 0.88
N ASN A 49 -8.96 -4.55 1.12
CA ASN A 49 -7.77 -3.76 1.46
C ASN A 49 -6.82 -3.78 0.28
N ILE A 50 -6.23 -2.64 0.01
CA ILE A 50 -5.28 -2.44 -1.09
C ILE A 50 -3.94 -2.08 -0.46
N PHE A 51 -2.91 -2.86 -0.77
CA PHE A 51 -1.59 -2.69 -0.18
C PHE A 51 -0.64 -2.09 -1.22
N TYR A 52 0.17 -1.13 -0.80
CA TYR A 52 1.11 -0.48 -1.70
C TYR A 52 2.34 -0.02 -0.95
N ASP A 53 3.47 0.06 -1.68
CA ASP A 53 4.77 0.39 -1.13
C ASP A 53 5.28 1.67 -1.77
N LEU A 54 5.82 2.57 -0.94
CA LEU A 54 6.39 3.83 -1.39
C LEU A 54 7.85 3.90 -0.93
N PRO A 55 8.83 3.87 -1.85
CA PRO A 55 10.24 3.93 -1.45
C PRO A 55 10.69 5.34 -1.10
N GLU A 56 9.94 6.35 -1.48
CA GLU A 56 10.29 7.74 -1.22
C GLU A 56 9.02 8.54 -0.97
N SER A 57 9.18 9.69 -0.33
CA SER A 57 8.05 10.57 -0.09
C SER A 57 7.65 11.28 -1.37
N GLY A 58 6.39 11.61 -1.50
CA GLY A 58 5.87 12.32 -2.65
C GLY A 58 4.36 12.32 -2.68
N TYR A 59 3.83 12.94 -3.72
CA TYR A 59 2.39 13.01 -3.90
C TYR A 59 1.85 11.66 -4.40
N VAL A 60 0.76 11.21 -3.80
CA VAL A 60 0.17 9.90 -4.10
C VAL A 60 -1.31 10.07 -4.40
N ARG A 61 -1.75 9.40 -5.45
CA ARG A 61 -3.16 9.39 -5.83
C ARG A 61 -3.58 7.94 -6.09
N MET A 62 -4.66 7.52 -5.45
CA MET A 62 -5.24 6.18 -5.65
C MET A 62 -6.68 6.36 -6.03
N VAL A 63 -7.05 5.90 -7.23
CA VAL A 63 -8.38 6.09 -7.80
C VAL A 63 -8.97 4.74 -8.17
N ILE A 64 -10.26 4.59 -7.93
CA ILE A 64 -11.03 3.42 -8.33
C ILE A 64 -11.77 3.76 -9.62
N TYR A 65 -11.65 2.88 -10.62
CA TYR A 65 -12.35 2.99 -11.91
C TYR A 65 -13.25 1.80 -12.13
N ASP A 66 -14.32 2.00 -12.86
CA ASP A 66 -15.18 0.91 -13.28
C ASP A 66 -14.65 0.27 -14.58
N LEU A 67 -15.35 -0.73 -15.07
CA LEU A 67 -14.93 -1.48 -16.26
C LEU A 67 -14.88 -0.59 -17.52
N LEU A 68 -15.64 0.49 -17.54
CA LEU A 68 -15.66 1.42 -18.67
C LEU A 68 -14.61 2.51 -18.54
N GLY A 69 -13.81 2.49 -17.47
CA GLY A 69 -12.77 3.48 -17.25
C GLY A 69 -13.25 4.77 -16.59
N ARG A 70 -14.48 4.78 -16.07
CA ARG A 70 -15.00 5.96 -15.39
C ARG A 70 -14.54 5.96 -13.93
N GLU A 71 -14.20 7.14 -13.41
CA GLU A 71 -13.77 7.26 -12.03
C GLU A 71 -14.96 6.98 -11.10
N VAL A 72 -14.76 6.07 -10.15
CA VAL A 72 -15.76 5.72 -9.14
C VAL A 72 -15.54 6.56 -7.89
N THR A 73 -14.32 6.55 -7.39
CA THR A 73 -13.95 7.34 -6.22
C THR A 73 -12.43 7.48 -6.13
N THR A 74 -11.98 8.48 -5.40
CA THR A 74 -10.57 8.66 -5.09
C THR A 74 -10.35 8.28 -3.63
N LEU A 75 -9.48 7.31 -3.39
CA LEU A 75 -9.19 6.84 -2.03
C LEU A 75 -8.07 7.64 -1.37
N ILE A 76 -7.08 8.03 -2.15
CA ILE A 76 -5.91 8.76 -1.65
C ILE A 76 -5.60 9.89 -2.61
N ASN A 77 -5.31 11.07 -2.07
CA ASN A 77 -4.97 12.24 -2.86
C ASN A 77 -4.22 13.21 -1.94
N GLU A 78 -2.97 12.85 -1.62
CA GLU A 78 -2.17 13.62 -0.65
C GLU A 78 -0.71 13.26 -0.78
N THR A 79 0.14 14.10 -0.18
CA THR A 79 1.56 13.80 -0.06
C THR A 79 1.77 12.81 1.08
N MET A 80 2.52 11.75 0.82
CA MET A 80 2.79 10.69 1.80
C MET A 80 4.29 10.45 1.90
N GLU A 81 4.72 9.99 3.06
CA GLU A 81 6.11 9.61 3.29
C GLU A 81 6.35 8.18 2.81
N SER A 82 7.63 7.82 2.67
CA SER A 82 7.99 6.46 2.32
C SER A 82 7.46 5.48 3.38
N GLY A 83 7.11 4.28 2.95
CA GLY A 83 6.61 3.26 3.86
C GLY A 83 5.77 2.22 3.17
N TYR A 84 5.32 1.25 3.96
CA TYR A 84 4.37 0.22 3.54
C TYR A 84 2.99 0.64 4.00
N TYR A 85 2.03 0.66 3.07
CA TYR A 85 0.71 1.21 3.36
C TYR A 85 -0.41 0.26 2.96
N ALA A 86 -1.57 0.49 3.56
CA ALA A 86 -2.80 -0.17 3.18
C ALA A 86 -3.92 0.86 3.19
N THR A 87 -4.81 0.77 2.22
CA THR A 87 -6.02 1.57 2.20
C THR A 87 -7.20 0.64 1.97
N ARG A 88 -8.38 1.11 2.29
CA ARG A 88 -9.58 0.30 2.29
C ARG A 88 -10.62 0.88 1.36
N TRP A 89 -11.25 0.02 0.58
CA TRP A 89 -12.41 0.43 -0.22
C TRP A 89 -13.62 -0.37 0.23
N ASN A 90 -14.72 0.33 0.44
CA ASN A 90 -15.95 -0.25 0.95
C ASN A 90 -17.01 -0.47 -0.11
N GLY A 91 -16.64 -0.42 -1.40
CA GLY A 91 -17.57 -0.66 -2.49
C GLY A 91 -18.53 0.50 -2.72
N ARG A 92 -18.14 1.72 -2.36
CA ARG A 92 -19.00 2.90 -2.53
C ARG A 92 -18.32 3.92 -3.43
N ASN A 93 -19.16 4.70 -4.13
CA ASN A 93 -18.65 5.78 -4.97
C ASN A 93 -18.36 7.02 -4.12
N GLN A 94 -17.94 8.10 -4.80
CA GLN A 94 -17.56 9.35 -4.11
C GLN A 94 -18.73 10.03 -3.38
N TYR A 95 -19.95 9.62 -3.68
CA TYR A 95 -21.14 10.14 -3.03
C TYR A 95 -21.62 9.23 -1.89
N GLY A 96 -20.84 8.19 -1.56
CA GLY A 96 -21.19 7.27 -0.50
C GLY A 96 -22.23 6.23 -0.86
N GLN A 97 -22.55 6.09 -2.14
CA GLN A 97 -23.55 5.13 -2.62
C GLN A 97 -22.90 3.82 -3.00
N PRO A 98 -23.50 2.66 -2.65
CA PRO A 98 -22.95 1.37 -3.06
C PRO A 98 -22.94 1.26 -4.59
N VAL A 99 -21.87 0.69 -5.11
CA VAL A 99 -21.76 0.40 -6.55
C VAL A 99 -22.13 -1.04 -6.81
N GLY A 100 -22.43 -1.35 -8.08
CA GLY A 100 -22.84 -2.70 -8.46
C GLY A 100 -21.71 -3.70 -8.41
N ALA A 101 -22.06 -4.98 -8.30
CA ALA A 101 -21.10 -6.05 -8.41
C ALA A 101 -20.45 -6.04 -9.79
N GLY A 102 -19.18 -6.43 -9.87
CA GLY A 102 -18.49 -6.49 -11.14
C GLY A 102 -17.01 -6.21 -10.98
N ILE A 103 -16.37 -5.96 -12.11
CA ILE A 103 -14.93 -5.72 -12.17
C ILE A 103 -14.66 -4.24 -12.01
N TYR A 104 -13.67 -3.94 -11.15
CA TYR A 104 -13.18 -2.59 -10.92
C TYR A 104 -11.66 -2.60 -10.99
N PHE A 105 -11.08 -1.42 -11.21
CA PHE A 105 -9.64 -1.25 -11.25
C PHE A 105 -9.24 -0.22 -10.20
N TYR A 106 -8.11 -0.45 -9.56
CA TYR A 106 -7.53 0.56 -8.70
C TYR A 106 -6.18 0.94 -9.27
N HIS A 107 -5.95 2.23 -9.33
CA HIS A 107 -4.77 2.80 -9.98
C HIS A 107 -3.98 3.64 -8.99
N LEU A 108 -2.72 3.27 -8.78
CA LEU A 108 -1.79 4.02 -7.96
C LEU A 108 -0.95 4.91 -8.86
N HIS A 109 -0.95 6.18 -8.58
CA HIS A 109 -0.23 7.17 -9.38
C HIS A 109 0.63 8.05 -8.48
N THR A 110 1.92 8.15 -8.80
CA THR A 110 2.86 9.07 -8.16
C THR A 110 3.66 9.75 -9.26
N ASP A 111 4.53 10.67 -8.89
CA ASP A 111 5.38 11.35 -9.89
C ASP A 111 6.32 10.38 -10.61
N ALA A 112 6.65 9.24 -9.98
CA ALA A 112 7.64 8.31 -10.50
C ALA A 112 7.06 6.93 -10.85
N TYR A 113 5.77 6.70 -10.58
CA TYR A 113 5.21 5.36 -10.70
C TYR A 113 3.73 5.41 -11.02
N SER A 114 3.29 4.46 -11.85
CA SER A 114 1.88 4.34 -12.20
C SER A 114 1.58 2.90 -12.49
N LYS A 115 0.56 2.35 -11.82
CA LYS A 115 0.16 0.96 -12.02
C LYS A 115 -1.30 0.78 -11.64
N ALA A 116 -2.00 -0.07 -12.40
CA ALA A 116 -3.38 -0.42 -12.11
C ALA A 116 -3.49 -1.93 -11.90
N GLN A 117 -4.42 -2.32 -11.05
CA GLN A 117 -4.74 -3.72 -10.78
C GLN A 117 -6.25 -3.91 -10.86
N LYS A 118 -6.65 -5.13 -11.16
CA LYS A 118 -8.05 -5.51 -11.33
C LYS A 118 -8.56 -6.19 -10.06
N MET A 119 -9.82 -5.93 -9.71
CA MET A 119 -10.46 -6.59 -8.57
C MET A 119 -11.92 -6.88 -8.89
N LEU A 120 -12.51 -7.82 -8.14
CA LEU A 120 -13.88 -8.28 -8.37
C LEU A 120 -14.72 -8.06 -7.12
N LEU A 121 -15.77 -7.25 -7.26
CA LEU A 121 -16.76 -7.04 -6.20
C LEU A 121 -17.93 -7.99 -6.43
N VAL A 122 -18.23 -8.78 -5.41
CA VAL A 122 -19.38 -9.68 -5.42
C VAL A 122 -20.37 -9.23 -4.35
N LYS A 123 -21.62 -9.68 -4.50
CA LYS A 123 -22.65 -9.34 -3.53
C LYS A 123 -23.50 -10.53 -3.16
#